data_5163420daeca7209e4da37fed49fcd6c
#
_entry.id   5163420daeca7209e4da37fed49fcd6c
#
_cell.length_a   1.000
_cell.length_b   1.000
_cell.length_c   1.000
_cell.angle_alpha   90.00
_cell.angle_beta   90.00
_cell.angle_gamma   90.00
#
_symmetry.space_group_name_H-M   'P 1'
#
loop_
_entity.id
_entity.type
_entity.pdbx_description
1 polymer ?
#
loop_
_entity_poly.entity_id
_entity_poly.type
_entity_poly.pdbx_seq_one_letter_code
_entity_poly.pdbx_strand_id
1 'polypeptide(L)'
;YARSYAESLGFTPDTSMHKGNSGYYPAVYMSSSSIEAAKSSIRDSIECTKGLLIAANGTIEGCRYNCIIEIDSYGGFEIYDLYG
;
A
#
# COMPACT_ATOMS: atom_id res chain seq x y z
N TYR A 1 -6.31 8.09 -3.33
CA TYR A 1 -7.20 7.03 -2.81
C TYR A 1 -6.55 6.14 -1.77
N ALA A 2 -5.38 5.59 -2.07
CA ALA A 2 -4.71 4.62 -1.18
C ALA A 2 -4.42 5.21 0.21
N ARG A 3 -3.85 6.40 0.28
CA ARG A 3 -3.53 7.05 1.55
C ARG A 3 -4.79 7.37 2.36
N SER A 4 -5.85 7.83 1.72
CA SER A 4 -7.12 8.10 2.39
C SER A 4 -7.73 6.84 2.98
N TYR A 5 -7.69 5.75 2.21
CA TYR A 5 -8.20 4.46 2.69
C TYR A 5 -7.38 3.93 3.85
N ALA A 6 -6.05 3.99 3.75
CA ALA A 6 -5.17 3.56 4.83
C ALA A 6 -5.40 4.38 6.11
N GLU A 7 -5.60 5.70 5.98
CA GLU A 7 -5.93 6.55 7.12
C GLU A 7 -7.21 6.10 7.79
N SER A 8 -8.23 5.73 7.01
CA SER A 8 -9.50 5.23 7.55
C SER A 8 -9.34 3.93 8.34
N LEU A 9 -8.27 3.17 8.10
CA LEU A 9 -7.96 1.94 8.81
C LEU A 9 -7.03 2.15 10.01
N GLY A 10 -6.57 3.37 10.26
CA GLY A 10 -5.73 3.69 11.40
C GLY A 10 -4.26 3.97 11.10
N PHE A 11 -3.85 3.92 9.84
CA PHE A 11 -2.48 4.31 9.46
C PHE A 11 -2.33 5.82 9.45
N THR A 12 -1.08 6.28 9.61
CA THR A 12 -0.74 7.70 9.48
C THR A 12 -0.09 7.92 8.12
N PRO A 13 -0.75 8.66 7.20
CA PRO A 13 -0.18 8.92 5.88
C PRO A 13 1.11 9.73 5.97
N ASP A 14 2.14 9.34 5.20
CA ASP A 14 3.42 10.04 5.16
C ASP A 14 3.98 9.98 3.74
N THR A 15 3.87 11.08 3.01
CA THR A 15 4.30 11.16 1.60
C THR A 15 5.82 11.21 1.42
N SER A 16 6.58 11.35 2.50
CA SER A 16 8.04 11.31 2.45
C SER A 16 8.61 9.89 2.40
N MET A 17 7.78 8.88 2.64
CA MET A 17 8.21 7.49 2.61
C MET A 17 8.46 7.02 1.18
N HIS A 18 9.54 6.27 0.99
CA HIS A 18 9.89 5.63 -0.28
C HIS A 18 10.54 4.26 -0.01
N LYS A 19 10.79 3.49 -1.05
CA LYS A 19 11.32 2.12 -0.88
C LYS A 19 12.67 2.05 -0.17
N GLY A 20 13.44 3.13 -0.17
CA GLY A 20 14.74 3.19 0.49
C GLY A 20 14.68 3.46 1.99
N ASN A 21 13.55 3.99 2.51
CA ASN A 21 13.43 4.34 3.93
C ASN A 21 12.26 3.67 4.65
N SER A 22 11.59 2.74 4.00
CA SER A 22 10.37 2.11 4.54
C SER A 22 10.35 0.62 4.21
N GLY A 23 9.62 -0.15 5.02
CA GLY A 23 9.35 -1.54 4.71
C GLY A 23 8.18 -1.66 3.71
N TYR A 24 8.12 -2.78 3.03
CA TYR A 24 6.96 -3.13 2.19
C TYR A 24 6.93 -4.64 1.97
N TYR A 25 5.72 -5.16 1.79
CA TYR A 25 5.51 -6.53 1.38
C TYR A 25 5.53 -6.61 -0.16
N PRO A 26 5.54 -7.83 -0.74
CA PRO A 26 5.59 -7.96 -2.20
C PRO A 26 4.55 -7.09 -2.90
N ALA A 27 4.97 -6.45 -3.99
CA ALA A 27 4.14 -5.54 -4.75
C ALA A 27 2.95 -6.27 -5.39
N VAL A 28 1.84 -5.55 -5.52
CA VAL A 28 0.69 -6.01 -6.30
C VAL A 28 0.88 -5.57 -7.74
N TYR A 29 0.95 -6.53 -8.65
CA TYR A 29 1.06 -6.23 -10.08
C TYR A 29 -0.34 -6.13 -10.69
N MET A 30 -0.54 -5.10 -11.53
CA MET A 30 -1.77 -4.94 -12.30
C MET A 30 -1.44 -4.66 -13.75
N SER A 31 -2.07 -5.39 -14.67
CA SER A 31 -2.14 -5.00 -16.07
C SER A 31 -3.17 -3.88 -16.23
N SER A 32 -3.17 -3.17 -17.35
CA SER A 32 -4.10 -2.09 -17.59
C SER A 32 -5.54 -2.56 -17.32
N SER A 33 -6.24 -1.87 -16.43
CA SER A 33 -7.59 -2.26 -16.01
C SER A 33 -8.37 -1.01 -15.62
N SER A 34 -9.64 -1.20 -15.26
CA SER A 34 -10.49 -0.08 -14.86
C SER A 34 -10.02 0.52 -13.52
N ILE A 35 -10.44 1.76 -13.28
CA ILE A 35 -10.18 2.43 -11.99
C ILE A 35 -10.78 1.63 -10.84
N GLU A 36 -11.95 1.02 -11.04
CA GLU A 36 -12.60 0.21 -10.01
C GLU A 36 -11.77 -1.02 -9.64
N ALA A 37 -11.21 -1.71 -10.62
CA ALA A 37 -10.34 -2.86 -10.38
C ALA A 37 -9.06 -2.43 -9.66
N ALA A 38 -8.48 -1.29 -10.04
CA ALA A 38 -7.30 -0.74 -9.39
C ALA A 38 -7.58 -0.42 -7.91
N LYS A 39 -8.69 0.25 -7.62
CA LYS A 39 -9.08 0.58 -6.24
C LYS A 39 -9.31 -0.67 -5.41
N SER A 40 -9.95 -1.69 -5.97
CA SER A 40 -10.20 -2.95 -5.28
C SER A 40 -8.88 -3.63 -4.90
N SER A 41 -7.93 -3.70 -5.81
CA SER A 41 -6.62 -4.30 -5.56
C SER A 41 -5.81 -3.51 -4.53
N ILE A 42 -5.84 -2.18 -4.59
CA ILE A 42 -5.18 -1.32 -3.61
C ILE A 42 -5.77 -1.56 -2.22
N ARG A 43 -7.09 -1.60 -2.11
CA ARG A 43 -7.78 -1.83 -0.85
C ARG A 43 -7.40 -3.18 -0.26
N ASP A 44 -7.43 -4.24 -1.05
CA ASP A 44 -7.08 -5.58 -0.59
C ASP A 44 -5.62 -5.66 -0.14
N SER A 45 -4.72 -4.99 -0.85
CA SER A 45 -3.31 -4.91 -0.50
C SER A 45 -3.11 -4.20 0.85
N ILE A 46 -3.80 -3.07 1.06
CA ILE A 46 -3.71 -2.32 2.32
C ILE A 46 -4.24 -3.14 3.49
N GLU A 47 -5.38 -3.81 3.32
CA GLU A 47 -5.96 -4.67 4.35
C GLU A 47 -5.05 -5.84 4.68
N CYS A 48 -4.41 -6.44 3.68
CA CYS A 48 -3.45 -7.51 3.88
C CYS A 48 -2.23 -7.01 4.68
N THR A 49 -1.69 -5.85 4.32
CA THR A 49 -0.57 -5.23 5.02
C THR A 49 -0.93 -4.95 6.48
N LYS A 50 -2.12 -4.41 6.73
CA LYS A 50 -2.62 -4.18 8.09
C LYS A 50 -2.65 -5.49 8.88
N GLY A 51 -3.22 -6.54 8.31
CA GLY A 51 -3.31 -7.85 8.98
C GLY A 51 -1.95 -8.41 9.34
N LEU A 52 -0.98 -8.32 8.42
CA LEU A 52 0.38 -8.80 8.66
C LEU A 52 1.10 -7.98 9.73
N LEU A 53 0.92 -6.67 9.73
CA LEU A 53 1.54 -5.80 10.75
C LEU A 53 0.93 -6.05 12.13
N ILE A 54 -0.38 -6.24 12.22
CA ILE A 54 -1.03 -6.57 13.49
C ILE A 54 -0.55 -7.93 13.99
N ALA A 55 -0.40 -8.91 13.11
CA ALA A 55 0.11 -10.23 13.49
C ALA A 55 1.54 -10.14 14.01
N ALA A 56 2.38 -9.26 13.44
CA ALA A 56 3.78 -9.11 13.84
C ALA A 56 3.95 -8.24 15.10
N ASN A 57 3.17 -7.16 15.23
CA ASN A 57 3.38 -6.13 16.24
C ASN A 57 2.21 -5.95 17.21
N GLY A 58 1.08 -6.57 16.96
CA GLY A 58 -0.13 -6.46 17.78
C GLY A 58 -1.01 -5.24 17.45
N THR A 59 -0.49 -4.24 16.76
CA THR A 59 -1.21 -3.01 16.43
C THR A 59 -0.56 -2.31 15.24
N ILE A 60 -1.32 -1.42 14.60
CA ILE A 60 -0.77 -0.48 13.60
C ILE A 60 -0.77 0.96 14.12
N GLU A 61 -1.08 1.18 15.39
CA GLU A 61 -1.07 2.51 15.99
C GLU A 61 0.31 3.14 15.86
N GLY A 62 0.38 4.36 15.33
CA GLY A 62 1.62 5.06 15.07
C GLY A 62 2.36 4.59 13.80
N CYS A 63 1.84 3.60 13.09
CA CYS A 63 2.46 3.11 11.87
C CYS A 63 2.19 4.08 10.71
N ARG A 64 3.26 4.50 10.03
CA ARG A 64 3.12 5.38 8.87
C ARG A 64 2.85 4.56 7.61
N TYR A 65 2.24 5.20 6.63
CA TYR A 65 1.86 4.55 5.37
C TYR A 65 2.07 5.50 4.19
N ASN A 66 2.54 4.96 3.09
CA ASN A 66 2.50 5.61 1.80
C ASN A 66 2.29 4.55 0.71
N CYS A 67 1.85 5.01 -0.45
CA CYS A 67 1.66 4.13 -1.62
C CYS A 67 2.51 4.66 -2.77
N ILE A 68 3.28 3.77 -3.37
CA ILE A 68 4.07 4.08 -4.57
C ILE A 68 3.57 3.20 -5.70
N ILE A 69 3.39 3.81 -6.88
CA ILE A 69 2.98 3.09 -8.08
C ILE A 69 4.11 3.24 -9.11
N GLU A 70 4.62 2.11 -9.59
CA GLU A 70 5.64 2.08 -10.63
C GLU A 70 5.05 1.49 -11.90
N ILE A 71 5.27 2.18 -13.03
CA ILE A 71 4.77 1.74 -14.35
C ILE A 71 5.84 0.85 -14.97
N ASP A 72 5.44 -0.34 -15.43
CA ASP A 72 6.36 -1.22 -16.13
C ASP A 72 6.35 -0.97 -17.65
N SER A 73 7.29 -1.58 -18.35
CA SER A 73 7.45 -1.39 -19.80
C SER A 73 6.36 -2.07 -20.64
N TYR A 74 5.51 -2.86 -20.04
CA TYR A 74 4.44 -3.59 -20.73
C TYR A 74 3.07 -2.97 -20.53
N GLY A 75 2.99 -1.75 -20.02
CA GLY A 75 1.74 -1.04 -19.81
C GLY A 75 0.99 -1.41 -18.53
N GLY A 76 1.56 -2.28 -17.70
CA GLY A 76 1.03 -2.57 -16.39
C GLY A 76 1.68 -1.69 -15.32
N PHE A 77 1.32 -1.91 -14.05
CA PHE A 77 1.93 -1.18 -12.95
C PHE A 77 2.01 -2.03 -11.69
N GLU A 78 2.97 -1.71 -10.84
CA GLU A 78 3.18 -2.35 -9.55
C GLU A 78 2.82 -1.36 -8.45
N ILE A 79 2.09 -1.84 -7.45
CA ILE A 79 1.64 -1.04 -6.31
C ILE A 79 2.41 -1.50 -5.08
N TYR A 80 3.12 -0.58 -4.44
CA TYR A 80 3.87 -0.83 -3.22
C TYR A 80 3.21 -0.11 -2.06
N ASP A 81 2.79 -0.88 -1.05
CA ASP A 81 2.26 -0.32 0.20
C ASP A 81 3.39 -0.24 1.20
N LEU A 82 3.89 0.97 1.46
CA LEU A 82 5.01 1.23 2.36
C LEU A 82 4.51 1.42 3.78
N TYR A 83 5.28 0.91 4.74
CA TYR A 83 4.98 1.08 6.17
C TYR A 83 6.25 1.36 6.95
N GLY A 84 6.08 1.98 8.14
CA GLY A 84 7.24 2.26 8.98
C GLY A 84 6.94 3.01 10.28
#